data_854c1fcf4d0dd2735ae8b60032ca23a2
#
_entry.id   854c1fcf4d0dd2735ae8b60032ca23a2
#
_cell.length_a   1.000
_cell.length_b   1.000
_cell.length_c   1.000
_cell.angle_alpha   90.00
_cell.angle_beta   90.00
_cell.angle_gamma   90.00
#
_symmetry.space_group_name_H-M   'P 1'
#
loop_
_entity.id
_entity.type
_entity.pdbx_description
1 polymer ?
#
loop_
_entity_poly.entity_id
_entity_poly.type
_entity_poly.pdbx_seq_one_letter_code
_entity_poly.pdbx_strand_id
1 'polypeptide(L)'
;MTVLTRFYRKIRFGPPIVVVSGLPRSGTSMMMQMLAAGGLAPLTDGIRTADESNPEGYFELEAVKTLDKLPSAQAAQANGDQAWLANARGKAVKILTPLLQYLPDTYNYRVILMQRPLDEVVTSQNTMLARAGEATDVVPAGSVIKQYEAHLRKVQAMLASRACFQTLTVRYGDVIADPRDQAEKVDQFVGGGLAIDRMAAAVHEGLYRNRTAQPRTGYSRTDESR
;
A
#
# COMPACT_ATOMS: atom_id res chain seq x y z
N MET A 1 -10.16 11.92 14.16
CA MET A 1 -9.07 12.27 15.11
C MET A 1 -8.82 13.76 15.10
N THR A 2 -8.76 14.42 16.27
CA THR A 2 -8.55 15.88 16.39
C THR A 2 -7.10 16.28 16.13
N VAL A 3 -6.87 17.55 15.74
CA VAL A 3 -5.52 18.12 15.53
C VAL A 3 -4.67 18.02 16.80
N LEU A 4 -5.27 18.24 17.97
CA LEU A 4 -4.61 18.11 19.28
C LEU A 4 -4.09 16.69 19.54
N THR A 5 -4.90 15.67 19.22
CA THR A 5 -4.47 14.26 19.37
C THR A 5 -3.27 13.94 18.47
N ARG A 6 -3.25 14.47 17.23
CA ARG A 6 -2.13 14.28 16.30
C ARG A 6 -0.84 14.94 16.83
N PHE A 7 -0.97 16.17 17.33
CA PHE A 7 0.16 16.91 17.88
C PHE A 7 0.75 16.20 19.10
N TYR A 8 -0.08 15.80 20.06
CA TYR A 8 0.34 15.03 21.24
C TYR A 8 1.04 13.73 20.84
N ARG A 9 0.47 12.98 19.91
CA ARG A 9 1.07 11.72 19.45
C ARG A 9 2.41 11.93 18.75
N LYS A 10 2.58 13.03 17.98
CA LYS A 10 3.85 13.36 17.32
C LYS A 10 4.96 13.63 18.37
N ILE A 11 4.65 14.37 19.44
CA ILE A 11 5.59 14.62 20.54
C ILE A 11 5.93 13.31 21.26
N ARG A 12 4.91 12.50 21.59
CA ARG A 12 5.05 11.31 22.42
C ARG A 12 5.75 10.15 21.72
N PHE A 13 5.46 9.91 20.45
CA PHE A 13 5.86 8.73 19.69
C PHE A 13 6.78 9.03 18.50
N GLY A 14 7.13 10.31 18.28
CA GLY A 14 8.03 10.73 17.22
C GLY A 14 7.39 10.81 15.83
N PRO A 15 8.23 10.98 14.78
CA PRO A 15 7.76 11.09 13.41
C PRO A 15 7.05 9.82 12.94
N PRO A 16 6.07 9.94 12.02
CA PRO A 16 5.34 8.79 11.53
C PRO A 16 6.21 7.90 10.64
N ILE A 17 5.85 6.61 10.63
CA ILE A 17 6.31 5.62 9.65
C ILE A 17 5.34 5.70 8.47
N VAL A 18 5.85 5.81 7.25
CA VAL A 18 5.03 5.73 6.04
C VAL A 18 4.86 4.26 5.67
N VAL A 19 3.64 3.78 5.68
CA VAL A 19 3.31 2.39 5.36
C VAL A 19 2.59 2.34 4.01
N VAL A 20 3.17 1.67 3.03
CA VAL A 20 2.47 1.31 1.79
C VAL A 20 1.81 -0.05 1.98
N SER A 21 0.49 -0.08 1.87
CA SER A 21 -0.30 -1.28 2.12
C SER A 21 -1.33 -1.54 1.02
N GLY A 22 -1.85 -2.75 1.00
CA GLY A 22 -2.84 -3.24 0.05
C GLY A 22 -2.87 -4.76 0.02
N LEU A 23 -3.75 -5.32 -0.80
CA LEU A 23 -3.69 -6.73 -1.16
C LEU A 23 -2.44 -7.01 -2.03
N PRO A 24 -1.93 -8.23 -2.08
CA PRO A 24 -0.95 -8.59 -3.09
C PRO A 24 -1.46 -8.22 -4.49
N ARG A 25 -0.60 -7.68 -5.36
CA ARG A 25 -0.95 -7.24 -6.74
C ARG A 25 -1.83 -5.99 -6.85
N SER A 26 -2.02 -5.24 -5.76
CA SER A 26 -2.78 -3.98 -5.78
C SER A 26 -1.95 -2.73 -6.17
N GLY A 27 -0.65 -2.89 -6.50
CA GLY A 27 0.21 -1.77 -6.88
C GLY A 27 1.10 -1.23 -5.76
N THR A 28 1.27 -1.97 -4.67
CA THR A 28 2.12 -1.56 -3.53
C THR A 28 3.58 -1.35 -3.92
N SER A 29 4.15 -2.18 -4.82
CA SER A 29 5.53 -1.99 -5.29
C SER A 29 5.68 -0.72 -6.12
N MET A 30 4.73 -0.41 -7.01
CA MET A 30 4.72 0.83 -7.78
C MET A 30 4.73 2.06 -6.85
N MET A 31 3.89 2.07 -5.81
CA MET A 31 3.86 3.17 -4.85
C MET A 31 5.17 3.28 -4.08
N MET A 32 5.81 2.16 -3.70
CA MET A 32 7.14 2.18 -3.08
C MET A 32 8.20 2.81 -4.00
N GLN A 33 8.15 2.51 -5.31
CA GLN A 33 9.03 3.12 -6.31
C GLN A 33 8.82 4.62 -6.43
N MET A 34 7.56 5.06 -6.52
CA MET A 34 7.21 6.48 -6.55
C MET A 34 7.79 7.20 -5.34
N LEU A 35 7.60 6.66 -4.14
CA LEU A 35 8.14 7.25 -2.90
C LEU A 35 9.67 7.29 -2.90
N ALA A 36 10.32 6.21 -3.32
CA ALA A 36 11.78 6.14 -3.42
C ALA A 36 12.33 7.15 -4.44
N ALA A 37 11.73 7.24 -5.62
CA ALA A 37 12.09 8.22 -6.65
C ALA A 37 11.86 9.66 -6.17
N GLY A 38 10.81 9.87 -5.35
CA GLY A 38 10.53 11.15 -4.71
C GLY A 38 11.51 11.54 -3.62
N GLY A 39 12.35 10.62 -3.15
CA GLY A 39 13.36 10.87 -2.12
C GLY A 39 13.00 10.35 -0.72
N LEU A 40 11.87 9.66 -0.56
CA LEU A 40 11.55 8.96 0.70
C LEU A 40 12.21 7.58 0.71
N ALA A 41 13.19 7.41 1.58
CA ALA A 41 13.98 6.17 1.65
C ALA A 41 13.08 4.95 1.97
N PRO A 42 13.11 3.87 1.15
CA PRO A 42 12.45 2.63 1.49
C PRO A 42 13.24 1.88 2.58
N LEU A 43 12.53 1.26 3.51
CA LEU A 43 13.09 0.28 4.43
C LEU A 43 12.87 -1.12 3.86
N THR A 44 13.92 -1.73 3.37
CA THR A 44 13.94 -3.07 2.76
C THR A 44 15.27 -3.76 3.11
N ASP A 45 15.27 -5.09 3.09
CA ASP A 45 16.49 -5.88 3.26
C ASP A 45 17.11 -6.35 1.93
N GLY A 46 16.41 -6.12 0.81
CA GLY A 46 16.88 -6.51 -0.52
C GLY A 46 16.94 -8.02 -0.78
N ILE A 47 16.43 -8.86 0.14
CA ILE A 47 16.47 -10.32 0.02
C ILE A 47 15.69 -10.81 -1.17
N ARG A 48 14.47 -10.27 -1.37
CA ARG A 48 13.65 -10.61 -2.53
C ARG A 48 13.99 -9.73 -3.72
N THR A 49 14.72 -10.29 -4.66
CA THR A 49 15.14 -9.62 -5.90
C THR A 49 13.98 -9.43 -6.88
N ALA A 50 14.17 -8.56 -7.86
CA ALA A 50 13.25 -8.37 -8.97
C ALA A 50 13.12 -9.65 -9.82
N ASP A 51 11.93 -9.87 -10.40
CA ASP A 51 11.64 -10.95 -11.35
C ASP A 51 10.71 -10.46 -12.47
N GLU A 52 10.34 -11.34 -13.42
CA GLU A 52 9.43 -11.00 -14.51
C GLU A 52 8.04 -10.52 -14.06
N SER A 53 7.60 -10.93 -12.86
CA SER A 53 6.32 -10.54 -12.28
C SER A 53 6.38 -9.16 -11.63
N ASN A 54 7.57 -8.73 -11.21
CA ASN A 54 7.85 -7.42 -10.63
C ASN A 54 9.29 -6.98 -10.92
N PRO A 55 9.57 -6.54 -12.16
CA PRO A 55 10.93 -6.23 -12.60
C PRO A 55 11.61 -5.10 -11.84
N GLU A 56 10.83 -4.28 -11.15
CA GLU A 56 11.31 -3.15 -10.37
C GLU A 56 11.58 -3.50 -8.89
N GLY A 57 11.41 -4.76 -8.50
CA GLY A 57 11.64 -5.25 -7.14
C GLY A 57 10.43 -5.18 -6.20
N TYR A 58 10.54 -5.89 -5.11
CA TYR A 58 9.42 -6.12 -4.19
C TYR A 58 9.39 -5.20 -2.98
N PHE A 59 10.49 -4.56 -2.62
CA PHE A 59 10.60 -3.71 -1.42
C PHE A 59 10.11 -4.41 -0.15
N GLU A 60 10.39 -5.68 0.00
CA GLU A 60 10.01 -6.45 1.17
C GLU A 60 11.04 -6.30 2.29
N LEU A 61 10.61 -6.49 3.51
CA LEU A 61 11.42 -6.56 4.71
C LEU A 61 11.02 -7.83 5.46
N GLU A 62 11.95 -8.75 5.67
CA GLU A 62 11.67 -10.05 6.29
C GLU A 62 11.08 -9.91 7.70
N ALA A 63 11.54 -8.90 8.46
CA ALA A 63 11.00 -8.60 9.78
C ALA A 63 9.49 -8.29 9.78
N VAL A 64 8.92 -7.81 8.67
CA VAL A 64 7.46 -7.58 8.54
C VAL A 64 6.70 -8.91 8.52
N LYS A 65 7.27 -9.96 7.94
CA LYS A 65 6.62 -11.28 7.82
C LYS A 65 6.49 -12.00 9.16
N THR A 66 7.19 -11.53 10.19
CA THR A 66 7.14 -12.11 11.54
C THR A 66 6.16 -11.40 12.46
N LEU A 67 5.51 -10.31 12.00
CA LEU A 67 4.59 -9.51 12.84
C LEU A 67 3.44 -10.32 13.46
N ASP A 68 2.91 -11.31 12.75
CA ASP A 68 1.83 -12.18 13.20
C ASP A 68 2.27 -13.28 14.18
N LYS A 69 3.58 -13.53 14.28
CA LYS A 69 4.17 -14.53 15.17
C LYS A 69 4.52 -13.99 16.54
N LEU A 70 4.44 -12.66 16.73
CA LEU A 70 4.78 -12.01 17.99
C LEU A 70 3.66 -12.19 19.02
N PRO A 71 3.99 -12.55 20.30
CA PRO A 71 3.02 -12.81 21.36
C PRO A 71 2.33 -11.57 21.70
N SER A 72 1.70 -10.78 21.53
CA SER A 72 1.08 -9.47 21.71
C SER A 72 2.01 -8.27 21.38
N ALA A 73 1.42 -7.17 20.98
CA ALA A 73 2.15 -5.93 20.68
C ALA A 73 2.97 -5.42 21.89
N GLN A 74 2.57 -5.75 23.12
CA GLN A 74 3.28 -5.36 24.34
C GLN A 74 4.47 -6.27 24.66
N ALA A 75 4.35 -7.59 24.44
CA ALA A 75 5.45 -8.53 24.65
C ALA A 75 6.55 -8.37 23.57
N ALA A 76 6.18 -8.05 22.34
CA ALA A 76 7.11 -7.79 21.25
C ALA A 76 7.99 -6.54 21.48
N GLN A 77 7.49 -5.53 22.20
CA GLN A 77 8.29 -4.36 22.60
C GLN A 77 9.34 -4.71 23.64
N ALA A 78 9.03 -5.62 24.58
CA ALA A 78 9.94 -6.01 25.62
C ALA A 78 11.12 -6.85 25.10
N ASN A 79 10.93 -7.57 24.01
CA ASN A 79 11.92 -8.51 23.46
C ASN A 79 12.80 -7.93 22.32
N GLY A 80 12.61 -6.67 21.93
CA GLY A 80 13.37 -6.06 20.84
C GLY A 80 13.02 -6.55 19.44
N ASP A 81 12.06 -7.46 19.28
CA ASP A 81 11.67 -8.06 18.00
C ASP A 81 11.05 -7.05 17.02
N GLN A 82 10.70 -5.86 17.51
CA GLN A 82 10.19 -4.74 16.71
C GLN A 82 11.19 -3.57 16.61
N ALA A 83 12.46 -3.79 16.87
CA ALA A 83 13.48 -2.73 16.79
C ALA A 83 13.53 -2.06 15.40
N TRP A 84 13.17 -2.78 14.34
CA TRP A 84 13.09 -2.25 12.98
C TRP A 84 12.07 -1.10 12.84
N LEU A 85 11.01 -1.06 13.68
CA LEU A 85 10.02 0.03 13.67
C LEU A 85 10.65 1.37 14.07
N ALA A 86 11.61 1.37 14.99
CA ALA A 86 12.36 2.58 15.33
C ALA A 86 13.16 3.09 14.13
N ASN A 87 13.76 2.18 13.36
CA ASN A 87 14.52 2.48 12.13
C ASN A 87 13.63 2.87 10.96
N ALA A 88 12.33 2.53 11.02
CA ALA A 88 11.35 2.86 9.98
C ALA A 88 10.80 4.30 10.08
N ARG A 89 11.05 5.01 11.19
CA ARG A 89 10.62 6.39 11.35
C ARG A 89 11.17 7.28 10.23
N GLY A 90 10.30 8.01 9.56
CA GLY A 90 10.67 8.88 8.44
C GLY A 90 11.03 8.13 7.16
N LYS A 91 10.77 6.83 7.08
CA LYS A 91 10.98 5.99 5.89
C LYS A 91 9.67 5.35 5.44
N ALA A 92 9.69 4.81 4.22
CA ALA A 92 8.59 4.01 3.68
C ALA A 92 8.84 2.52 3.91
N VAL A 93 7.81 1.78 4.36
CA VAL A 93 7.85 0.33 4.50
C VAL A 93 6.61 -0.29 3.88
N LYS A 94 6.79 -1.40 3.18
CA LYS A 94 5.68 -2.15 2.57
C LYS A 94 5.16 -3.19 3.56
N ILE A 95 3.87 -3.11 3.91
CA ILE A 95 3.19 -4.04 4.83
C ILE A 95 1.84 -4.42 4.22
N LEU A 96 1.64 -5.69 3.91
CA LEU A 96 0.37 -6.16 3.37
C LEU A 96 -0.77 -6.05 4.40
N THR A 97 -2.00 -5.87 3.92
CA THR A 97 -3.17 -5.58 4.76
C THR A 97 -3.40 -6.55 5.92
N PRO A 98 -3.16 -7.88 5.81
CA PRO A 98 -3.36 -8.78 6.94
C PRO A 98 -2.46 -8.49 8.15
N LEU A 99 -1.28 -7.89 7.91
CA LEU A 99 -0.28 -7.64 8.94
C LEU A 99 -0.45 -6.31 9.66
N LEU A 100 -1.27 -5.38 9.15
CA LEU A 100 -1.48 -4.06 9.74
C LEU A 100 -2.02 -4.12 11.17
N GLN A 101 -2.85 -5.12 11.48
CA GLN A 101 -3.45 -5.29 12.81
C GLN A 101 -2.42 -5.52 13.92
N TYR A 102 -1.25 -6.06 13.59
CA TYR A 102 -0.19 -6.37 14.55
C TYR A 102 0.76 -5.19 14.82
N LEU A 103 0.60 -4.07 14.11
CA LEU A 103 1.39 -2.87 14.36
C LEU A 103 1.04 -2.27 15.73
N PRO A 104 2.02 -1.91 16.58
CA PRO A 104 1.78 -1.38 17.91
C PRO A 104 1.29 0.07 17.91
N ASP A 105 0.46 0.43 18.89
CA ASP A 105 -0.08 1.79 19.04
C ASP A 105 0.94 2.83 19.53
N THR A 106 2.14 2.39 19.87
CA THR A 106 3.25 3.23 20.36
C THR A 106 4.06 3.89 19.26
N TYR A 107 3.61 3.77 18.00
CA TYR A 107 4.13 4.49 16.85
C TYR A 107 3.02 5.25 16.14
N ASN A 108 3.40 6.16 15.26
CA ASN A 108 2.50 6.86 14.36
C ASN A 108 2.68 6.32 12.95
N TYR A 109 1.58 6.09 12.24
CA TYR A 109 1.62 5.55 10.88
C TYR A 109 0.84 6.42 9.92
N ARG A 110 1.42 6.69 8.75
CA ARG A 110 0.75 7.22 7.57
C ARG A 110 0.60 6.08 6.56
N VAL A 111 -0.59 5.53 6.46
CA VAL A 111 -0.88 4.37 5.62
C VAL A 111 -1.39 4.82 4.26
N ILE A 112 -0.64 4.55 3.21
CA ILE A 112 -1.08 4.66 1.82
C ILE A 112 -1.69 3.31 1.45
N LEU A 113 -3.02 3.24 1.42
CA LEU A 113 -3.77 2.02 1.13
C LEU A 113 -4.05 1.93 -0.36
N MET A 114 -3.28 1.09 -1.05
CA MET A 114 -3.45 0.84 -2.47
C MET A 114 -4.68 -0.03 -2.73
N GLN A 115 -5.53 0.42 -3.65
CA GLN A 115 -6.71 -0.32 -4.11
C GLN A 115 -6.65 -0.56 -5.62
N ARG A 116 -7.13 -1.72 -6.01
CA ARG A 116 -7.29 -2.15 -7.40
C ARG A 116 -8.58 -2.95 -7.52
N PRO A 117 -9.28 -2.95 -8.67
CA PRO A 117 -10.42 -3.83 -8.90
C PRO A 117 -10.07 -5.29 -8.55
N LEU A 118 -10.93 -5.95 -7.78
CA LEU A 118 -10.58 -7.25 -7.20
C LEU A 118 -10.47 -8.37 -8.22
N ASP A 119 -11.22 -8.29 -9.31
CA ASP A 119 -11.10 -9.16 -10.48
C ASP A 119 -9.71 -9.06 -11.13
N GLU A 120 -9.17 -7.83 -11.26
CA GLU A 120 -7.80 -7.61 -11.75
C GLU A 120 -6.75 -8.15 -10.76
N VAL A 121 -6.98 -8.00 -9.45
CA VAL A 121 -6.10 -8.55 -8.40
C VAL A 121 -6.04 -10.06 -8.53
N VAL A 122 -7.19 -10.74 -8.56
CA VAL A 122 -7.27 -12.21 -8.68
C VAL A 122 -6.64 -12.71 -9.97
N THR A 123 -6.94 -12.07 -11.11
CA THR A 123 -6.33 -12.40 -12.40
C THR A 123 -4.80 -12.27 -12.35
N SER A 124 -4.29 -11.18 -11.76
CA SER A 124 -2.86 -10.95 -11.64
C SER A 124 -2.17 -11.95 -10.70
N GLN A 125 -2.85 -12.40 -9.64
CA GLN A 125 -2.35 -13.44 -8.74
C GLN A 125 -2.28 -14.79 -9.44
N ASN A 126 -3.36 -15.18 -10.12
CA ASN A 126 -3.41 -16.46 -10.86
C ASN A 126 -2.32 -16.53 -11.94
N THR A 127 -2.08 -15.41 -12.65
CA THR A 127 -1.00 -15.33 -13.63
C THR A 127 0.38 -15.52 -12.99
N MET A 128 0.59 -14.96 -11.79
CA MET A 128 1.86 -15.10 -11.06
C MET A 128 2.06 -16.55 -10.59
N LEU A 129 1.03 -17.18 -10.01
CA LEU A 129 1.08 -18.56 -9.53
C LEU A 129 1.32 -19.55 -10.67
N ALA A 130 0.64 -19.34 -11.81
CA ALA A 130 0.85 -20.16 -13.01
C ALA A 130 2.30 -20.09 -13.52
N ARG A 131 2.93 -18.90 -13.47
CA ARG A 131 4.36 -18.74 -13.85
C ARG A 131 5.31 -19.39 -12.85
N ALA A 132 4.94 -19.41 -11.57
CA ALA A 132 5.73 -20.07 -10.53
C ALA A 132 5.61 -21.62 -10.57
N GLY A 133 4.77 -22.18 -11.45
CA GLY A 133 4.49 -23.62 -11.50
C GLY A 133 3.66 -24.13 -10.31
N GLU A 134 3.11 -23.22 -9.51
CA GLU A 134 2.22 -23.56 -8.41
C GLU A 134 0.79 -23.76 -8.95
N ALA A 135 0.46 -25.02 -9.30
CA ALA A 135 -0.92 -25.37 -9.62
C ALA A 135 -1.77 -25.24 -8.34
N THR A 136 -2.59 -24.20 -8.27
CA THR A 136 -3.57 -24.07 -7.18
C THR A 136 -4.85 -24.79 -7.58
N ASP A 137 -5.46 -25.52 -6.62
CA ASP A 137 -6.86 -25.91 -6.73
C ASP A 137 -7.67 -24.68 -7.08
N VAL A 138 -8.43 -24.74 -8.17
CA VAL A 138 -9.14 -23.58 -8.73
C VAL A 138 -10.26 -23.20 -7.76
N VAL A 139 -9.92 -22.36 -6.79
CA VAL A 139 -10.95 -21.72 -5.96
C VAL A 139 -11.74 -20.75 -6.87
N PRO A 140 -13.09 -20.86 -6.90
CA PRO A 140 -13.88 -19.97 -7.74
C PRO A 140 -13.56 -18.50 -7.47
N ALA A 141 -13.23 -17.74 -8.52
CA ALA A 141 -12.81 -16.34 -8.40
C ALA A 141 -13.81 -15.48 -7.58
N GLY A 142 -15.11 -15.74 -7.73
CA GLY A 142 -16.14 -15.06 -6.96
C GLY A 142 -16.09 -15.30 -5.45
N SER A 143 -15.59 -16.47 -5.00
CA SER A 143 -15.39 -16.75 -3.57
C SER A 143 -14.21 -15.95 -3.02
N VAL A 144 -13.11 -15.91 -3.76
CA VAL A 144 -11.91 -15.14 -3.40
C VAL A 144 -12.22 -13.64 -3.32
N ILE A 145 -12.96 -13.11 -4.29
CA ILE A 145 -13.39 -11.70 -4.31
C ILE A 145 -14.19 -11.37 -3.05
N LYS A 146 -15.20 -12.18 -2.69
CA LYS A 146 -16.00 -11.97 -1.46
C LYS A 146 -15.14 -11.98 -0.19
N GLN A 147 -14.15 -12.86 -0.11
CA GLN A 147 -13.21 -12.90 1.02
C GLN A 147 -12.36 -11.63 1.09
N TYR A 148 -11.85 -11.15 -0.05
CA TYR A 148 -11.07 -9.91 -0.12
C TYR A 148 -11.91 -8.69 0.24
N GLU A 149 -13.15 -8.59 -0.23
CA GLU A 149 -14.08 -7.53 0.17
C GLU A 149 -14.32 -7.50 1.68
N ALA A 150 -14.61 -8.67 2.27
CA ALA A 150 -14.83 -8.78 3.70
C ALA A 150 -13.57 -8.41 4.50
N HIS A 151 -12.39 -8.86 4.04
CA HIS A 151 -11.11 -8.50 4.62
C HIS A 151 -10.84 -7.00 4.56
N LEU A 152 -10.98 -6.38 3.38
CA LEU A 152 -10.74 -4.95 3.20
C LEU A 152 -11.69 -4.09 4.05
N ARG A 153 -12.98 -4.47 4.19
CA ARG A 153 -13.90 -3.80 5.12
C ARG A 153 -13.39 -3.84 6.57
N LYS A 154 -12.92 -5.00 7.04
CA LYS A 154 -12.35 -5.14 8.39
C LYS A 154 -11.09 -4.27 8.57
N VAL A 155 -10.20 -4.26 7.58
CA VAL A 155 -8.98 -3.44 7.58
C VAL A 155 -9.32 -1.95 7.65
N GLN A 156 -10.24 -1.47 6.82
CA GLN A 156 -10.66 -0.07 6.83
C GLN A 156 -11.27 0.35 8.17
N ALA A 157 -12.15 -0.49 8.74
CA ALA A 157 -12.73 -0.25 10.07
C ALA A 157 -11.65 -0.19 11.16
N MET A 158 -10.69 -1.11 11.15
CA MET A 158 -9.56 -1.13 12.07
C MET A 158 -8.68 0.13 11.95
N LEU A 159 -8.32 0.52 10.73
CA LEU A 159 -7.53 1.72 10.48
C LEU A 159 -8.25 2.99 10.95
N ALA A 160 -9.57 3.07 10.78
CA ALA A 160 -10.38 4.19 11.23
C ALA A 160 -10.52 4.26 12.76
N SER A 161 -10.53 3.11 13.45
CA SER A 161 -10.75 3.01 14.89
C SER A 161 -9.50 3.31 15.72
N ARG A 162 -8.29 3.05 15.19
CA ARG A 162 -7.04 3.22 15.94
C ARG A 162 -6.39 4.57 15.69
N ALA A 163 -6.15 5.34 16.75
CA ALA A 163 -5.60 6.69 16.69
C ALA A 163 -4.13 6.77 16.20
N CYS A 164 -3.43 5.65 16.11
CA CYS A 164 -2.07 5.59 15.57
C CYS A 164 -2.02 5.69 14.05
N PHE A 165 -3.14 5.44 13.35
CA PHE A 165 -3.22 5.45 11.90
C PHE A 165 -3.81 6.74 11.33
N GLN A 166 -3.18 7.22 10.26
CA GLN A 166 -3.76 8.13 9.28
C GLN A 166 -3.75 7.38 7.94
N THR A 167 -4.81 7.46 7.16
CA THR A 167 -4.94 6.66 5.94
C THR A 167 -5.27 7.54 4.75
N LEU A 168 -4.53 7.34 3.66
CA LEU A 168 -4.86 7.82 2.32
C LEU A 168 -5.14 6.59 1.44
N THR A 169 -6.32 6.53 0.86
CA THR A 169 -6.65 5.51 -0.13
C THR A 169 -6.25 5.99 -1.52
N VAL A 170 -5.46 5.18 -2.23
CA VAL A 170 -5.00 5.46 -3.59
C VAL A 170 -5.42 4.32 -4.51
N ARG A 171 -6.13 4.65 -5.59
CA ARG A 171 -6.52 3.66 -6.60
C ARG A 171 -5.41 3.48 -7.62
N TYR A 172 -5.09 2.24 -7.93
CA TYR A 172 -4.06 1.90 -8.91
C TYR A 172 -4.33 2.54 -10.29
N GLY A 173 -5.59 2.49 -10.74
CA GLY A 173 -6.00 3.08 -12.01
C GLY A 173 -5.81 4.60 -12.07
N ASP A 174 -6.06 5.30 -10.95
CA ASP A 174 -5.89 6.75 -10.88
C ASP A 174 -4.39 7.14 -10.98
N VAL A 175 -3.50 6.32 -10.38
CA VAL A 175 -2.04 6.52 -10.50
C VAL A 175 -1.58 6.38 -11.95
N ILE A 176 -2.13 5.40 -12.67
CA ILE A 176 -1.79 5.21 -14.10
C ILE A 176 -2.38 6.32 -14.97
N ALA A 177 -3.59 6.79 -14.65
CA ALA A 177 -4.27 7.82 -15.44
C ALA A 177 -3.64 9.21 -15.28
N ASP A 178 -3.27 9.57 -14.05
CA ASP A 178 -2.62 10.85 -13.73
C ASP A 178 -1.59 10.64 -12.60
N PRO A 179 -0.37 10.20 -12.96
CA PRO A 179 0.70 9.96 -11.98
C PRO A 179 1.08 11.21 -11.19
N ARG A 180 1.01 12.40 -11.82
CA ARG A 180 1.40 13.65 -11.19
C ARG A 180 0.41 14.07 -10.11
N ASP A 181 -0.88 14.09 -10.40
CA ASP A 181 -1.93 14.42 -9.43
C ASP A 181 -1.87 13.49 -8.21
N GLN A 182 -1.65 12.19 -8.46
CA GLN A 182 -1.54 11.23 -7.37
C GLN A 182 -0.23 11.40 -6.57
N ALA A 183 0.88 11.77 -7.21
CA ALA A 183 2.12 12.09 -6.52
C ALA A 183 1.97 13.31 -5.62
N GLU A 184 1.27 14.35 -6.05
CA GLU A 184 0.98 15.57 -5.25
C GLU A 184 0.14 15.23 -4.01
N LYS A 185 -0.92 14.42 -4.16
CA LYS A 185 -1.74 13.94 -3.04
C LYS A 185 -0.96 13.12 -2.03
N VAL A 186 -0.10 12.25 -2.52
CA VAL A 186 0.77 11.41 -1.68
C VAL A 186 1.79 12.26 -0.95
N ASP A 187 2.46 13.20 -1.63
CA ASP A 187 3.41 14.13 -1.03
C ASP A 187 2.76 14.92 0.11
N GLN A 188 1.62 15.55 -0.15
CA GLN A 188 0.87 16.27 0.88
C GLN A 188 0.54 15.38 2.08
N PHE A 189 0.11 14.14 1.82
CA PHE A 189 -0.24 13.18 2.86
C PHE A 189 0.95 12.76 3.70
N VAL A 190 2.13 12.54 3.10
CA VAL A 190 3.33 12.15 3.86
C VAL A 190 4.05 13.32 4.53
N GLY A 191 3.63 14.55 4.27
CA GLY A 191 4.13 15.76 4.96
C GLY A 191 4.90 16.73 4.11
N GLY A 192 4.93 16.50 2.80
CA GLY A 192 5.56 17.37 1.80
C GLY A 192 7.07 17.16 1.64
N GLY A 193 7.60 17.70 0.56
CA GLY A 193 9.03 17.73 0.29
C GLY A 193 9.56 16.65 -0.65
N LEU A 194 8.66 15.84 -1.25
CA LEU A 194 9.06 14.86 -2.24
C LEU A 194 9.19 15.48 -3.64
N ALA A 195 10.03 14.90 -4.48
CA ALA A 195 10.21 15.31 -5.85
C ALA A 195 9.09 14.76 -6.74
N ILE A 196 7.99 15.50 -6.88
CA ILE A 196 6.76 15.10 -7.59
C ILE A 196 7.04 14.60 -9.01
N ASP A 197 7.86 15.33 -9.77
CA ASP A 197 8.17 14.94 -11.15
C ASP A 197 8.90 13.60 -11.23
N ARG A 198 9.78 13.31 -10.29
CA ARG A 198 10.46 12.01 -10.19
C ARG A 198 9.50 10.89 -9.76
N MET A 199 8.57 11.20 -8.86
CA MET A 199 7.53 10.24 -8.48
C MET A 199 6.66 9.86 -9.67
N ALA A 200 6.21 10.85 -10.45
CA ALA A 200 5.39 10.62 -11.63
C ALA A 200 6.15 9.85 -12.72
N ALA A 201 7.41 10.19 -12.96
CA ALA A 201 8.25 9.50 -13.94
C ALA A 201 8.57 8.03 -13.59
N ALA A 202 8.43 7.65 -12.32
CA ALA A 202 8.63 6.27 -11.89
C ALA A 202 7.42 5.35 -12.19
N VAL A 203 6.32 5.90 -12.73
CA VAL A 203 5.14 5.11 -13.10
C VAL A 203 5.29 4.63 -14.54
N HIS A 204 5.39 3.31 -14.71
CA HIS A 204 5.48 2.67 -16.02
C HIS A 204 4.16 2.05 -16.43
N GLU A 205 3.47 2.62 -17.43
CA GLU A 205 2.19 2.11 -17.95
C GLU A 205 2.25 0.66 -18.44
N GLY A 206 3.40 0.22 -18.95
CA GLY A 206 3.62 -1.14 -19.46
C GLY A 206 3.43 -2.25 -18.41
N LEU A 207 3.43 -1.91 -17.11
CA LEU A 207 3.17 -2.84 -16.02
C LEU A 207 1.67 -3.09 -15.77
N TYR A 208 0.77 -2.29 -16.37
CA TYR A 208 -0.68 -2.49 -16.27
C TYR A 208 -1.19 -3.49 -17.32
N ARG A 209 -0.84 -4.75 -17.14
CA ARG A 209 -1.11 -5.84 -18.10
C ARG A 209 -2.52 -6.42 -18.04
N ASN A 210 -3.25 -6.28 -16.93
CA ASN A 210 -4.56 -6.88 -16.68
C ASN A 210 -5.60 -5.78 -16.45
N ARG A 211 -6.06 -5.13 -17.53
CA ARG A 211 -7.14 -4.12 -17.48
C ARG A 211 -8.48 -4.82 -17.65
N THR A 212 -9.40 -4.63 -16.73
CA THR A 212 -10.83 -4.78 -17.01
C THR A 212 -11.29 -3.57 -17.80
N ALA A 213 -11.94 -3.80 -18.95
CA ALA A 213 -12.50 -2.71 -19.74
C ALA A 213 -13.55 -1.96 -18.90
N GLN A 214 -13.23 -0.77 -18.41
CA GLN A 214 -14.22 0.11 -17.83
C GLN A 214 -15.22 0.51 -18.94
N PRO A 215 -16.55 0.40 -18.71
CA PRO A 215 -17.49 1.02 -19.61
C PRO A 215 -17.19 2.53 -19.61
N ARG A 216 -16.88 3.08 -20.79
CA ARG A 216 -16.78 4.52 -21.00
C ARG A 216 -18.15 5.10 -20.65
N THR A 217 -18.28 5.75 -19.50
CA THR A 217 -19.40 6.64 -19.22
C THR A 217 -19.26 7.85 -20.14
N GLY A 218 -19.85 7.72 -21.33
CA GLY A 218 -19.97 8.81 -22.26
C GLY A 218 -20.92 9.85 -21.68
N TYR A 219 -20.38 10.92 -21.14
CA TYR A 219 -21.12 12.16 -21.01
C TYR A 219 -21.19 12.79 -22.41
N SER A 220 -22.25 12.49 -23.16
CA SER A 220 -22.62 13.25 -24.33
C SER A 220 -23.07 14.65 -23.85
N ARG A 221 -22.24 15.66 -24.09
CA ARG A 221 -22.74 17.04 -24.13
C ARG A 221 -23.75 17.11 -25.25
N THR A 222 -25.00 17.20 -24.92
CA THR A 222 -26.02 17.69 -25.83
C THR A 222 -25.76 19.18 -26.00
N ASP A 223 -25.32 19.53 -27.18
CA ASP A 223 -25.26 20.89 -27.71
C ASP A 223 -26.72 21.33 -27.96
N GLU A 224 -27.29 22.15 -27.10
CA GLU A 224 -28.53 22.90 -27.38
C GLU A 224 -28.13 24.30 -27.86
N SER A 225 -27.95 24.39 -29.18
CA SER A 225 -28.07 25.64 -29.90
C SER A 225 -29.46 25.68 -30.58
N ARG A 226 -30.34 26.47 -30.00
CA ARG A 226 -31.35 27.32 -30.75
C ARG A 226 -32.08 28.23 -29.78
#